data_cabe42a0d77cacc1759bedb8f4f23ea5
#
_entry.id   cabe42a0d77cacc1759bedb8f4f23ea5
#
_cell.length_a   1.000
_cell.length_b   1.000
_cell.length_c   1.000
_cell.angle_alpha   90.00
_cell.angle_beta   90.00
_cell.angle_gamma   90.00
#
_symmetry.space_group_name_H-M   'P 1'
#
loop_
_entity.id
_entity.type
_entity.pdbx_description
1 polymer ?
#
loop_
_entity_poly.entity_id
_entity_poly.type
_entity_poly.pdbx_seq_one_letter_code
_entity_poly.pdbx_strand_id
1 'polypeptide(L)'
;MKLNDAHIHLFRGGFPGTYGALFPKGREVLVYEEIRKAHSINRALVVGYEGDPWARGNNDYLAGLAKNHPWIAPLAYFPANKDPAVAKLQSYWSKSFFGISLYVVTKGDVEAVSRWSTRVRDELNHHRAIVSLNCPAELVIGLKPLLSTLDATRILLSHLGMPNDIAGSRESLKPVLQLSELPHVGVKLSGAYACNSYPHPGLSGLVRGLIKAYETKRLYWGSDFSPALDHVSFTQTIAPFADMSSSLTSDVLANNLTRILKRVRFLTPR
;
A
#
# COMPACT_ATOMS: atom_id res chain seq x y z
N MET A 1 1.99 3.03 -22.37
CA MET A 1 2.78 3.33 -21.15
C MET A 1 2.80 2.09 -20.27
N LYS A 2 3.94 1.72 -19.66
CA LYS A 2 3.97 0.62 -18.67
C LYS A 2 3.47 1.15 -17.33
N LEU A 3 2.53 0.45 -16.71
CA LEU A 3 1.97 0.80 -15.40
C LEU A 3 2.76 0.13 -14.27
N ASN A 4 2.58 0.63 -13.06
CA ASN A 4 3.00 -0.03 -11.83
C ASN A 4 1.87 0.05 -10.80
N ASP A 5 1.55 -1.07 -10.18
CA ASP A 5 0.45 -1.18 -9.21
C ASP A 5 1.01 -1.08 -7.79
N ALA A 6 0.65 -0.04 -7.06
CA ALA A 6 1.18 0.20 -5.73
C ALA A 6 0.39 -0.49 -4.60
N HIS A 7 -0.65 -1.25 -4.94
CA HIS A 7 -1.43 -1.96 -3.93
C HIS A 7 -2.17 -3.15 -4.54
N ILE A 8 -1.66 -4.33 -4.27
CA ILE A 8 -2.36 -5.59 -4.51
C ILE A 8 -2.20 -6.53 -3.33
N HIS A 9 -3.06 -7.52 -3.24
CA HIS A 9 -2.94 -8.67 -2.34
C HIS A 9 -2.84 -9.97 -3.12
N LEU A 10 -2.07 -10.91 -2.60
CA LEU A 10 -1.98 -12.28 -3.09
C LEU A 10 -2.00 -13.22 -1.90
N PHE A 11 -2.93 -14.15 -1.87
CA PHE A 11 -3.10 -15.08 -0.76
C PHE A 11 -2.94 -16.53 -1.22
N ARG A 12 -2.32 -17.36 -0.36
CA ARG A 12 -2.16 -18.81 -0.65
C ARG A 12 -3.51 -19.50 -0.88
N GLY A 13 -4.51 -19.16 -0.07
CA GLY A 13 -5.84 -19.73 -0.14
C GLY A 13 -6.82 -18.95 -1.03
N GLY A 14 -6.38 -17.82 -1.60
CA GLY A 14 -7.25 -16.83 -2.23
C GLY A 14 -7.90 -15.89 -1.21
N PHE A 15 -8.31 -14.72 -1.68
CA PHE A 15 -9.12 -13.79 -0.89
C PHE A 15 -10.54 -14.39 -0.69
N PRO A 16 -11.10 -14.39 0.53
CA PRO A 16 -12.39 -15.01 0.83
C PRO A 16 -13.58 -14.16 0.38
N GLY A 17 -13.47 -13.42 -0.71
CA GLY A 17 -14.54 -12.66 -1.34
C GLY A 17 -15.25 -13.44 -2.44
N THR A 18 -16.26 -12.83 -3.01
CA THR A 18 -17.07 -13.42 -4.11
C THR A 18 -16.21 -13.69 -5.34
N TYR A 19 -15.38 -12.72 -5.73
CA TYR A 19 -14.49 -12.86 -6.87
C TYR A 19 -13.37 -13.87 -6.61
N GLY A 20 -12.78 -13.86 -5.42
CA GLY A 20 -11.75 -14.82 -5.00
C GLY A 20 -12.24 -16.27 -4.99
N ALA A 21 -13.53 -16.49 -4.71
CA ALA A 21 -14.16 -17.81 -4.74
C ALA A 21 -14.26 -18.41 -6.17
N LEU A 22 -14.16 -17.57 -7.21
CA LEU A 22 -14.17 -18.02 -8.61
C LEU A 22 -12.84 -18.66 -9.03
N PHE A 23 -11.77 -18.51 -8.23
CA PHE A 23 -10.47 -19.07 -8.56
C PHE A 23 -10.18 -20.35 -7.79
N PRO A 24 -9.54 -21.34 -8.43
CA PRO A 24 -8.95 -22.44 -7.68
C PRO A 24 -7.95 -21.88 -6.65
N LYS A 25 -7.96 -22.43 -5.45
CA LYS A 25 -7.05 -22.06 -4.37
C LYS A 25 -5.61 -21.96 -4.87
N GLY A 26 -4.92 -20.87 -4.51
CA GLY A 26 -3.52 -20.62 -4.91
C GLY A 26 -3.33 -20.08 -6.33
N ARG A 27 -4.40 -19.77 -7.06
CA ARG A 27 -4.31 -19.28 -8.44
C ARG A 27 -4.41 -17.75 -8.60
N GLU A 28 -4.58 -17.00 -7.54
CA GLU A 28 -4.61 -15.52 -7.62
C GLU A 28 -3.40 -14.94 -8.35
N VAL A 29 -2.21 -15.48 -8.11
CA VAL A 29 -0.98 -15.03 -8.77
C VAL A 29 -1.07 -15.19 -10.29
N LEU A 30 -1.65 -16.28 -10.79
CA LEU A 30 -1.82 -16.54 -12.23
C LEU A 30 -2.86 -15.59 -12.83
N VAL A 31 -3.96 -15.36 -12.14
CA VAL A 31 -4.98 -14.40 -12.56
C VAL A 31 -4.40 -13.00 -12.65
N TYR A 32 -3.66 -12.57 -11.62
CA TYR A 32 -3.01 -11.27 -11.67
C TYR A 32 -1.94 -11.20 -12.77
N GLU A 33 -1.23 -12.31 -13.05
CA GLU A 33 -0.26 -12.39 -14.14
C GLU A 33 -0.93 -12.10 -15.51
N GLU A 34 -2.13 -12.62 -15.75
CA GLU A 34 -2.89 -12.32 -16.97
C GLU A 34 -3.37 -10.86 -16.99
N ILE A 35 -3.91 -10.36 -15.89
CA ILE A 35 -4.32 -8.96 -15.73
C ILE A 35 -3.14 -8.03 -16.00
N ARG A 36 -1.97 -8.29 -15.39
CA ARG A 36 -0.81 -7.43 -15.55
C ARG A 36 -0.26 -7.43 -16.98
N LYS A 37 -0.34 -8.56 -17.70
CA LYS A 37 0.00 -8.61 -19.13
C LYS A 37 -0.98 -7.78 -19.96
N ALA A 38 -2.28 -7.96 -19.76
CA ALA A 38 -3.34 -7.24 -20.47
C ALA A 38 -3.24 -5.72 -20.29
N HIS A 39 -2.88 -5.26 -19.08
CA HIS A 39 -2.76 -3.85 -18.72
C HIS A 39 -1.33 -3.30 -18.75
N SER A 40 -0.36 -4.07 -19.24
CA SER A 40 1.06 -3.68 -19.31
C SER A 40 1.65 -3.24 -17.96
N ILE A 41 1.29 -3.91 -16.87
CA ILE A 41 1.81 -3.64 -15.54
C ILE A 41 3.19 -4.28 -15.38
N ASN A 42 4.20 -3.47 -15.08
CA ASN A 42 5.58 -3.89 -14.98
C ASN A 42 5.95 -4.40 -13.57
N ARG A 43 5.52 -3.69 -12.53
CA ARG A 43 5.79 -4.02 -11.12
C ARG A 43 4.52 -3.87 -10.27
N ALA A 44 4.40 -4.69 -9.24
CA ALA A 44 3.34 -4.56 -8.25
C ALA A 44 3.90 -4.61 -6.83
N LEU A 45 3.45 -3.68 -5.98
CA LEU A 45 3.70 -3.70 -4.54
C LEU A 45 2.65 -4.61 -3.89
N VAL A 46 3.09 -5.78 -3.43
CA VAL A 46 2.21 -6.78 -2.85
C VAL A 46 2.14 -6.60 -1.34
N VAL A 47 0.99 -6.16 -0.87
CA VAL A 47 0.75 -5.83 0.54
C VAL A 47 0.39 -7.11 1.29
N GLY A 48 1.29 -7.58 2.17
CA GLY A 48 1.06 -8.75 3.00
C GLY A 48 -0.02 -8.50 4.06
N TYR A 49 -0.74 -9.57 4.40
CA TYR A 49 -1.73 -9.56 5.47
C TYR A 49 -1.81 -10.94 6.14
N GLU A 50 -1.78 -10.97 7.48
CA GLU A 50 -1.91 -12.16 8.32
C GLU A 50 -2.81 -11.91 9.54
N GLY A 51 -3.63 -10.85 9.51
CA GLY A 51 -4.48 -10.47 10.63
C GLY A 51 -5.57 -11.50 10.96
N ASP A 52 -6.03 -12.22 9.96
CA ASP A 52 -7.09 -13.24 10.09
C ASP A 52 -6.55 -14.67 9.95
N PRO A 53 -7.24 -15.67 10.52
CA PRO A 53 -6.83 -17.08 10.44
C PRO A 53 -6.68 -17.59 9.00
N TRP A 54 -7.52 -17.16 8.07
CA TRP A 54 -7.48 -17.58 6.67
C TRP A 54 -6.24 -17.07 5.92
N ALA A 55 -5.64 -15.96 6.37
CA ALA A 55 -4.45 -15.36 5.76
C ALA A 55 -3.12 -15.80 6.42
N ARG A 56 -3.18 -16.69 7.41
CA ARG A 56 -1.99 -17.13 8.15
C ARG A 56 -0.93 -17.75 7.23
N GLY A 57 0.33 -17.34 7.41
CA GLY A 57 1.47 -17.78 6.59
C GLY A 57 1.61 -17.02 5.27
N ASN A 58 0.90 -15.90 5.10
CA ASN A 58 0.95 -15.10 3.89
C ASN A 58 2.36 -14.50 3.65
N ASN A 59 3.08 -14.10 4.70
CA ASN A 59 4.45 -13.60 4.55
C ASN A 59 5.38 -14.65 3.89
N ASP A 60 5.34 -15.89 4.35
CA ASP A 60 6.18 -16.94 3.75
C ASP A 60 5.73 -17.28 2.31
N TYR A 61 4.43 -17.24 2.04
CA TYR A 61 3.90 -17.39 0.69
C TYR A 61 4.42 -16.28 -0.24
N LEU A 62 4.34 -15.02 0.17
CA LEU A 62 4.82 -13.89 -0.64
C LEU A 62 6.33 -13.93 -0.85
N ALA A 63 7.11 -14.33 0.16
CA ALA A 63 8.55 -14.55 0.01
C ALA A 63 8.87 -15.63 -1.02
N GLY A 64 8.07 -16.69 -1.06
CA GLY A 64 8.18 -17.75 -2.08
C GLY A 64 7.84 -17.25 -3.49
N LEU A 65 6.75 -16.49 -3.63
CA LEU A 65 6.35 -15.92 -4.92
C LEU A 65 7.38 -14.95 -5.48
N ALA A 66 7.95 -14.08 -4.65
CA ALA A 66 8.91 -13.07 -5.07
C ALA A 66 10.18 -13.67 -5.69
N LYS A 67 10.56 -14.90 -5.33
CA LYS A 67 11.71 -15.61 -5.94
C LYS A 67 11.46 -15.95 -7.41
N ASN A 68 10.22 -16.26 -7.78
CA ASN A 68 9.86 -16.77 -9.11
C ASN A 68 9.19 -15.70 -9.99
N HIS A 69 8.76 -14.58 -9.40
CA HIS A 69 8.05 -13.52 -10.08
C HIS A 69 8.73 -12.15 -9.86
N PRO A 70 9.69 -11.76 -10.72
CA PRO A 70 10.47 -10.52 -10.56
C PRO A 70 9.63 -9.23 -10.51
N TRP A 71 8.38 -9.28 -10.97
CA TRP A 71 7.47 -8.15 -10.92
C TRP A 71 6.88 -7.91 -9.51
N ILE A 72 6.96 -8.88 -8.60
CA ILE A 72 6.50 -8.79 -7.22
C ILE A 72 7.50 -7.98 -6.38
N ALA A 73 7.01 -6.95 -5.70
CA ALA A 73 7.71 -6.24 -4.63
C ALA A 73 6.93 -6.47 -3.32
N PRO A 74 7.28 -7.48 -2.50
CA PRO A 74 6.47 -7.83 -1.35
C PRO A 74 6.72 -6.93 -0.15
N LEU A 75 5.65 -6.65 0.62
CA LEU A 75 5.69 -6.06 1.96
C LEU A 75 5.24 -7.11 2.97
N ALA A 76 6.01 -7.30 4.04
CA ALA A 76 5.66 -8.26 5.08
C ALA A 76 4.59 -7.68 6.01
N TYR A 77 3.53 -8.42 6.27
CA TYR A 77 2.60 -8.04 7.34
C TYR A 77 3.30 -8.04 8.69
N PHE A 78 3.10 -6.95 9.43
CA PHE A 78 3.51 -6.85 10.82
C PHE A 78 2.32 -6.38 11.69
N PRO A 79 1.96 -7.10 12.77
CA PRO A 79 0.84 -6.73 13.61
C PRO A 79 1.16 -5.45 14.40
N ALA A 80 0.30 -4.45 14.31
CA ALA A 80 0.51 -3.13 14.92
C ALA A 80 0.62 -3.17 16.45
N ASN A 81 -0.06 -4.12 17.09
CA ASN A 81 -0.07 -4.28 18.55
C ASN A 81 1.19 -4.96 19.15
N LYS A 82 2.21 -5.18 18.33
CA LYS A 82 3.50 -5.76 18.76
C LYS A 82 4.64 -4.79 18.51
N ASP A 83 5.63 -4.81 19.41
CA ASP A 83 6.91 -4.13 19.16
C ASP A 83 7.81 -5.04 18.31
N PRO A 84 8.23 -4.62 17.12
CA PRO A 84 9.09 -5.44 16.29
C PRO A 84 10.48 -5.57 16.92
N ALA A 85 10.98 -6.80 17.04
CA ALA A 85 12.40 -7.00 17.26
C ALA A 85 13.15 -6.66 15.95
N VAL A 86 14.30 -5.96 16.05
CA VAL A 86 15.16 -5.63 14.90
C VAL A 86 15.50 -6.89 14.09
N ALA A 87 15.84 -8.00 14.75
CA ALA A 87 16.11 -9.28 14.11
C ALA A 87 14.95 -9.79 13.26
N LYS A 88 13.69 -9.49 13.65
CA LYS A 88 12.51 -9.85 12.86
C LYS A 88 12.44 -9.05 11.57
N LEU A 89 12.71 -7.73 11.63
CA LEU A 89 12.79 -6.89 10.42
C LEU A 89 13.91 -7.37 9.50
N GLN A 90 15.09 -7.63 10.04
CA GLN A 90 16.23 -8.15 9.28
C GLN A 90 15.92 -9.49 8.62
N SER A 91 15.12 -10.36 9.27
CA SER A 91 14.65 -11.60 8.65
C SER A 91 13.71 -11.37 7.46
N TYR A 92 12.99 -10.25 7.42
CA TYR A 92 12.22 -9.86 6.23
C TYR A 92 13.15 -9.36 5.11
N TRP A 93 14.15 -8.55 5.45
CA TRP A 93 15.12 -8.05 4.46
C TRP A 93 15.89 -9.18 3.79
N SER A 94 16.29 -10.20 4.54
CA SER A 94 16.96 -11.40 3.99
C SER A 94 16.06 -12.24 3.07
N LYS A 95 14.73 -12.11 3.20
CA LYS A 95 13.72 -12.73 2.30
C LYS A 95 13.30 -11.79 1.17
N SER A 96 14.03 -10.72 0.91
CA SER A 96 13.78 -9.74 -0.16
C SER A 96 12.47 -8.96 -0.05
N PHE A 97 11.93 -8.77 1.17
CA PHE A 97 10.84 -7.84 1.38
C PHE A 97 11.32 -6.40 1.21
N PHE A 98 10.51 -5.57 0.57
CA PHE A 98 10.77 -4.15 0.35
C PHE A 98 10.39 -3.29 1.55
N GLY A 99 9.75 -3.86 2.55
CA GLY A 99 9.27 -3.18 3.73
C GLY A 99 8.18 -3.99 4.43
N ILE A 100 7.31 -3.27 5.13
CA ILE A 100 6.24 -3.87 5.92
C ILE A 100 4.87 -3.27 5.58
N SER A 101 3.81 -4.02 5.88
CA SER A 101 2.44 -3.52 5.92
C SER A 101 1.94 -3.48 7.36
N LEU A 102 1.33 -2.36 7.74
CA LEU A 102 0.75 -2.11 9.05
C LEU A 102 -0.74 -1.79 8.91
N TYR A 103 -1.53 -2.42 9.76
CA TYR A 103 -2.96 -2.15 9.91
C TYR A 103 -3.16 -1.55 11.31
N VAL A 104 -3.36 -0.24 11.37
CA VAL A 104 -3.55 0.53 12.60
C VAL A 104 -5.01 0.98 12.61
N VAL A 105 -5.87 0.16 13.19
CA VAL A 105 -7.34 0.33 13.07
C VAL A 105 -8.01 0.76 14.37
N THR A 106 -7.24 0.78 15.47
CA THR A 106 -7.72 1.22 16.79
C THR A 106 -6.78 2.25 17.42
N LYS A 107 -7.25 2.98 18.43
CA LYS A 107 -6.40 3.86 19.25
C LYS A 107 -5.28 3.08 19.95
N GLY A 108 -5.57 1.85 20.41
CA GLY A 108 -4.55 0.97 21.02
C GLY A 108 -3.43 0.61 20.05
N ASP A 109 -3.73 0.41 18.76
CA ASP A 109 -2.71 0.19 17.74
C ASP A 109 -1.84 1.44 17.56
N VAL A 110 -2.46 2.64 17.53
CA VAL A 110 -1.72 3.91 17.46
C VAL A 110 -0.75 4.04 18.62
N GLU A 111 -1.19 3.75 19.85
CA GLU A 111 -0.35 3.79 21.03
C GLU A 111 0.79 2.77 20.97
N ALA A 112 0.51 1.54 20.53
CA ALA A 112 1.50 0.48 20.43
C ALA A 112 2.58 0.82 19.40
N VAL A 113 2.17 1.26 18.20
CA VAL A 113 3.12 1.65 17.14
C VAL A 113 3.92 2.90 17.54
N SER A 114 3.31 3.86 18.24
CA SER A 114 4.00 5.07 18.71
C SER A 114 5.10 4.79 19.72
N ARG A 115 5.07 3.64 20.42
CA ARG A 115 6.10 3.21 21.36
C ARG A 115 7.26 2.43 20.74
N TRP A 116 7.28 2.23 19.42
CA TRP A 116 8.38 1.53 18.77
C TRP A 116 9.73 2.16 19.09
N SER A 117 10.68 1.32 19.46
CA SER A 117 12.01 1.73 19.90
C SER A 117 12.78 2.49 18.79
N THR A 118 13.75 3.31 19.19
CA THR A 118 14.65 4.00 18.26
C THR A 118 15.35 3.00 17.34
N ARG A 119 15.80 1.85 17.87
CA ARG A 119 16.47 0.80 17.07
C ARG A 119 15.60 0.27 15.93
N VAL A 120 14.29 0.13 16.15
CA VAL A 120 13.34 -0.30 15.11
C VAL A 120 13.20 0.77 14.04
N ARG A 121 13.08 2.03 14.44
CA ARG A 121 12.99 3.17 13.52
C ARG A 121 14.26 3.33 12.69
N ASP A 122 15.41 3.20 13.31
CA ASP A 122 16.72 3.24 12.65
C ASP A 122 16.87 2.09 11.64
N GLU A 123 16.40 0.89 11.97
CA GLU A 123 16.43 -0.26 11.04
C GLU A 123 15.55 -0.02 9.81
N LEU A 124 14.33 0.51 9.99
CA LEU A 124 13.44 0.88 8.88
C LEU A 124 14.07 1.97 7.99
N ASN A 125 14.68 2.98 8.59
CA ASN A 125 15.36 4.05 7.88
C ASN A 125 16.62 3.56 7.17
N HIS A 126 17.43 2.71 7.82
CA HIS A 126 18.63 2.13 7.23
C HIS A 126 18.32 1.32 5.97
N HIS A 127 17.30 0.48 6.04
CA HIS A 127 16.81 -0.30 4.91
C HIS A 127 16.13 0.58 3.85
N ARG A 128 15.76 1.81 4.18
CA ARG A 128 14.87 2.67 3.38
C ARG A 128 13.57 1.96 3.03
N ALA A 129 13.00 1.32 4.04
CA ALA A 129 11.83 0.48 3.91
C ALA A 129 10.63 1.23 3.32
N ILE A 130 9.73 0.48 2.70
CA ILE A 130 8.40 0.97 2.36
C ILE A 130 7.45 0.50 3.46
N VAL A 131 6.72 1.41 4.09
CA VAL A 131 5.66 1.09 5.03
C VAL A 131 4.32 1.38 4.37
N SER A 132 3.55 0.33 4.06
CA SER A 132 2.16 0.45 3.64
C SER A 132 1.29 0.58 4.88
N LEU A 133 0.76 1.76 5.12
CA LEU A 133 -0.03 2.06 6.31
C LEU A 133 -1.52 2.05 5.97
N ASN A 134 -2.24 1.07 6.49
CA ASN A 134 -3.69 0.99 6.47
C ASN A 134 -4.20 1.55 7.80
N CYS A 135 -4.70 2.78 7.78
CA CYS A 135 -5.08 3.52 8.99
C CYS A 135 -6.20 4.51 8.65
N PRO A 136 -7.35 4.45 9.35
CA PRO A 136 -8.40 5.44 9.21
C PRO A 136 -7.89 6.87 9.38
N ALA A 137 -8.43 7.79 8.60
CA ALA A 137 -7.97 9.19 8.57
C ALA A 137 -8.01 9.86 9.96
N GLU A 138 -9.00 9.57 10.76
CA GLU A 138 -9.15 10.11 12.12
C GLU A 138 -8.07 9.63 13.11
N LEU A 139 -7.46 8.47 12.84
CA LEU A 139 -6.39 7.90 13.70
C LEU A 139 -4.99 8.30 13.25
N VAL A 140 -4.79 8.55 11.94
CA VAL A 140 -3.46 8.67 11.34
C VAL A 140 -2.64 9.84 11.89
N ILE A 141 -3.30 10.91 12.34
CA ILE A 141 -2.60 12.09 12.90
C ILE A 141 -1.90 11.75 14.23
N GLY A 142 -2.43 10.81 15.00
CA GLY A 142 -1.79 10.32 16.22
C GLY A 142 -0.44 9.65 15.99
N LEU A 143 -0.18 9.19 14.75
CA LEU A 143 1.10 8.63 14.36
C LEU A 143 2.11 9.70 13.89
N LYS A 144 1.71 10.96 13.69
CA LYS A 144 2.60 12.01 13.12
C LYS A 144 3.95 12.11 13.86
N PRO A 145 4.02 12.06 15.21
CA PRO A 145 5.31 12.12 15.91
C PRO A 145 6.25 10.95 15.55
N LEU A 146 5.73 9.73 15.45
CA LEU A 146 6.51 8.58 15.01
C LEU A 146 6.91 8.73 13.55
N LEU A 147 5.96 9.03 12.66
CA LEU A 147 6.20 9.15 11.23
C LEU A 147 7.28 10.19 10.94
N SER A 148 7.36 11.28 11.72
CA SER A 148 8.40 12.31 11.59
C SER A 148 9.82 11.77 11.82
N THR A 149 9.97 10.65 12.52
CA THR A 149 11.28 10.02 12.77
C THR A 149 11.68 8.99 11.72
N LEU A 150 10.79 8.69 10.77
CA LEU A 150 11.00 7.72 9.70
C LEU A 150 11.37 8.40 8.37
N ASP A 151 12.28 9.37 8.42
CA ASP A 151 12.60 10.31 7.35
C ASP A 151 13.23 9.68 6.09
N ALA A 152 13.96 8.58 6.25
CA ALA A 152 14.50 7.80 5.12
C ALA A 152 13.55 6.68 4.65
N THR A 153 12.57 6.31 5.45
CA THR A 153 11.51 5.33 5.14
C THR A 153 10.45 5.97 4.23
N ARG A 154 9.86 5.22 3.33
CA ARG A 154 8.71 5.70 2.52
C ARG A 154 7.41 5.20 3.12
N ILE A 155 6.58 6.11 3.62
CA ILE A 155 5.25 5.82 4.16
C ILE A 155 4.22 5.99 3.05
N LEU A 156 3.41 4.97 2.80
CA LEU A 156 2.32 4.99 1.82
C LEU A 156 0.98 4.77 2.53
N LEU A 157 0.19 5.83 2.67
CA LEU A 157 -1.16 5.74 3.20
C LEU A 157 -2.04 4.98 2.21
N SER A 158 -2.71 3.91 2.66
CA SER A 158 -3.58 3.10 1.82
C SER A 158 -4.91 3.80 1.55
N HIS A 159 -5.57 3.46 0.45
CA HIS A 159 -6.98 3.75 0.15
C HIS A 159 -7.34 5.23 0.33
N LEU A 160 -6.65 6.13 -0.40
CA LEU A 160 -6.87 7.59 -0.34
C LEU A 160 -6.60 8.19 1.06
N GLY A 161 -5.94 7.42 1.96
CA GLY A 161 -5.79 7.77 3.38
C GLY A 161 -7.01 7.39 4.22
N MET A 162 -7.90 6.53 3.70
CA MET A 162 -9.11 6.02 4.37
C MET A 162 -10.00 7.12 4.98
N PRO A 163 -10.45 8.10 4.18
CA PRO A 163 -11.41 9.08 4.66
C PRO A 163 -12.77 8.42 4.94
N ASN A 164 -13.49 8.90 5.95
CA ASN A 164 -14.82 8.37 6.28
C ASN A 164 -15.88 8.71 5.22
N ASP A 165 -15.61 9.71 4.37
CA ASP A 165 -16.51 10.14 3.32
C ASP A 165 -15.70 10.70 2.13
N ILE A 166 -15.99 10.18 0.93
CA ILE A 166 -15.46 10.73 -0.34
C ILE A 166 -16.32 11.89 -0.87
N ALA A 167 -17.63 11.90 -0.54
CA ALA A 167 -18.60 12.78 -1.20
C ALA A 167 -18.41 14.27 -0.89
N GLY A 168 -17.51 14.63 0.01
CA GLY A 168 -17.24 16.04 0.04
C GLY A 168 -16.77 16.71 1.30
N SER A 169 -16.53 16.05 2.38
CA SER A 169 -15.99 16.83 3.48
C SER A 169 -14.47 16.86 3.43
N ARG A 170 -13.91 18.03 3.10
CA ARG A 170 -12.49 18.32 3.34
C ARG A 170 -12.08 18.02 4.78
N GLU A 171 -13.03 17.99 5.71
CA GLU A 171 -12.79 17.69 7.11
C GLU A 171 -12.34 16.23 7.31
N SER A 172 -12.97 15.26 6.63
CA SER A 172 -12.56 13.85 6.74
C SER A 172 -11.15 13.60 6.19
N LEU A 173 -10.69 14.45 5.26
CA LEU A 173 -9.36 14.37 4.66
C LEU A 173 -8.31 15.20 5.41
N LYS A 174 -8.71 16.12 6.29
CA LYS A 174 -7.82 17.05 6.97
C LYS A 174 -6.62 16.39 7.67
N PRO A 175 -6.79 15.29 8.44
CA PRO A 175 -5.65 14.61 9.06
C PRO A 175 -4.64 14.06 8.03
N VAL A 176 -5.14 13.54 6.92
CA VAL A 176 -4.30 13.04 5.81
C VAL A 176 -3.54 14.20 5.16
N LEU A 177 -4.21 15.33 4.91
CA LEU A 177 -3.58 16.51 4.32
C LEU A 177 -2.50 17.11 5.23
N GLN A 178 -2.66 17.06 6.55
CA GLN A 178 -1.63 17.52 7.51
C GLN A 178 -0.34 16.69 7.44
N LEU A 179 -0.42 15.41 7.06
CA LEU A 179 0.78 14.57 6.89
C LEU A 179 1.57 14.90 5.61
N SER A 180 1.04 15.72 4.72
CA SER A 180 1.75 16.16 3.52
C SER A 180 3.00 17.01 3.85
N GLU A 181 3.08 17.59 5.05
CA GLU A 181 4.27 18.28 5.57
C GLU A 181 5.49 17.35 5.68
N LEU A 182 5.26 16.04 5.78
CA LEU A 182 6.31 15.02 5.84
C LEU A 182 6.66 14.57 4.40
N PRO A 183 7.85 14.90 3.86
CA PRO A 183 8.16 14.69 2.44
C PRO A 183 8.29 13.21 2.06
N HIS A 184 8.46 12.33 3.03
CA HIS A 184 8.54 10.88 2.85
C HIS A 184 7.19 10.18 2.94
N VAL A 185 6.11 10.91 3.25
CA VAL A 185 4.73 10.39 3.24
C VAL A 185 4.10 10.60 1.88
N GLY A 186 3.41 9.59 1.37
CA GLY A 186 2.62 9.62 0.14
C GLY A 186 1.31 8.87 0.30
N VAL A 187 0.44 8.96 -0.69
CA VAL A 187 -0.90 8.38 -0.65
C VAL A 187 -1.12 7.45 -1.83
N LYS A 188 -1.68 6.27 -1.58
CA LYS A 188 -2.12 5.36 -2.61
C LYS A 188 -3.55 5.72 -3.05
N LEU A 189 -3.71 5.95 -4.33
CA LEU A 189 -5.00 6.14 -4.97
C LEU A 189 -5.58 4.74 -5.27
N SER A 190 -6.12 4.09 -4.26
CA SER A 190 -6.68 2.74 -4.28
C SER A 190 -7.92 2.68 -3.39
N GLY A 191 -8.71 1.59 -3.48
CA GLY A 191 -9.80 1.31 -2.55
C GLY A 191 -10.97 2.29 -2.58
N ALA A 192 -11.20 3.04 -3.67
CA ALA A 192 -12.31 3.98 -3.78
C ALA A 192 -13.68 3.32 -3.58
N TYR A 193 -13.79 2.05 -3.96
CA TYR A 193 -15.00 1.23 -3.78
C TYR A 193 -15.42 1.05 -2.31
N ALA A 194 -14.48 1.13 -1.38
CA ALA A 194 -14.77 1.04 0.06
C ALA A 194 -15.49 2.28 0.60
N CYS A 195 -15.44 3.39 -0.11
CA CYS A 195 -16.07 4.64 0.31
C CYS A 195 -17.42 4.85 -0.37
N ASN A 196 -17.56 4.51 -1.66
CA ASN A 196 -18.83 4.53 -2.39
C ASN A 196 -18.76 3.72 -3.70
N SER A 197 -19.94 3.45 -4.28
CA SER A 197 -20.07 2.69 -5.52
C SER A 197 -19.49 3.45 -6.74
N TYR A 198 -18.98 2.69 -7.73
CA TYR A 198 -18.59 3.25 -9.03
C TYR A 198 -19.77 4.00 -9.67
N PRO A 199 -19.57 5.16 -10.29
CA PRO A 199 -18.32 5.83 -10.67
C PRO A 199 -17.66 6.70 -9.59
N HIS A 200 -17.89 6.46 -8.32
CA HIS A 200 -17.28 7.12 -7.17
C HIS A 200 -17.54 8.65 -7.13
N PRO A 201 -18.82 9.09 -6.96
CA PRO A 201 -19.14 10.52 -6.88
C PRO A 201 -18.28 11.23 -5.82
N GLY A 202 -17.72 12.39 -6.15
CA GLY A 202 -16.83 13.16 -5.28
C GLY A 202 -15.34 12.80 -5.34
N LEU A 203 -14.95 11.62 -5.88
CA LEU A 203 -13.56 11.17 -5.94
C LEU A 203 -12.63 12.18 -6.62
N SER A 204 -13.08 12.80 -7.72
CA SER A 204 -12.28 13.80 -8.44
C SER A 204 -11.93 15.02 -7.56
N GLY A 205 -12.85 15.44 -6.70
CA GLY A 205 -12.62 16.53 -5.73
C GLY A 205 -11.59 16.15 -4.68
N LEU A 206 -11.71 14.96 -4.12
CA LEU A 206 -10.78 14.41 -3.16
C LEU A 206 -9.38 14.26 -3.75
N VAL A 207 -9.26 13.68 -4.94
CA VAL A 207 -7.97 13.51 -5.63
C VAL A 207 -7.32 14.86 -5.94
N ARG A 208 -8.07 15.89 -6.36
CA ARG A 208 -7.52 17.25 -6.52
C ARG A 208 -6.96 17.80 -5.20
N GLY A 209 -7.64 17.55 -4.08
CA GLY A 209 -7.13 17.92 -2.75
C GLY A 209 -5.80 17.24 -2.41
N LEU A 210 -5.70 15.93 -2.69
CA LEU A 210 -4.46 15.18 -2.51
C LEU A 210 -3.34 15.65 -3.43
N ILE A 211 -3.63 15.97 -4.70
CA ILE A 211 -2.64 16.52 -5.64
C ILE A 211 -2.09 17.85 -5.13
N LYS A 212 -2.96 18.72 -4.62
CA LYS A 212 -2.54 20.02 -4.07
C LYS A 212 -1.60 19.86 -2.87
N ALA A 213 -1.82 18.87 -2.01
CA ALA A 213 -1.06 18.67 -0.78
C ALA A 213 0.22 17.84 -0.98
N TYR A 214 0.11 16.75 -1.76
CA TYR A 214 1.20 15.77 -1.91
C TYR A 214 1.99 15.92 -3.21
N GLU A 215 1.56 16.79 -4.11
CA GLU A 215 2.00 16.84 -5.50
C GLU A 215 1.83 15.47 -6.19
N THR A 216 2.02 15.42 -7.51
CA THR A 216 1.91 14.14 -8.24
C THR A 216 2.97 13.14 -7.85
N LYS A 217 4.14 13.63 -7.41
CA LYS A 217 5.33 12.82 -7.08
C LYS A 217 5.17 11.91 -5.86
N ARG A 218 4.13 12.13 -5.05
CA ARG A 218 3.86 11.37 -3.81
C ARG A 218 2.50 10.66 -3.84
N LEU A 219 1.90 10.53 -5.03
CA LEU A 219 0.67 9.79 -5.24
C LEU A 219 0.96 8.53 -6.06
N TYR A 220 0.28 7.43 -5.73
CA TYR A 220 0.56 6.11 -6.29
C TYR A 220 -0.75 5.41 -6.61
N TRP A 221 -1.00 5.08 -7.87
CA TRP A 221 -2.14 4.25 -8.20
C TRP A 221 -1.96 2.82 -7.67
N GLY A 222 -3.04 2.21 -7.17
CA GLY A 222 -3.12 0.82 -6.79
C GLY A 222 -4.49 0.24 -7.09
N SER A 223 -4.55 -0.95 -7.69
CA SER A 223 -5.81 -1.59 -8.06
C SER A 223 -6.58 -2.12 -6.85
N ASP A 224 -5.86 -2.47 -5.79
CA ASP A 224 -6.38 -3.23 -4.65
C ASP A 224 -6.91 -4.62 -5.06
N PHE A 225 -6.27 -5.23 -6.06
CA PHE A 225 -6.51 -6.64 -6.39
C PHE A 225 -6.16 -7.52 -5.18
N SER A 226 -6.88 -8.54 -4.77
CA SER A 226 -8.09 -9.09 -5.37
C SER A 226 -9.38 -8.52 -4.75
N PRO A 227 -9.37 -7.91 -3.53
CA PRO A 227 -10.59 -7.41 -2.87
C PRO A 227 -11.44 -6.48 -3.73
N ALA A 228 -10.81 -5.58 -4.48
CA ALA A 228 -11.53 -4.61 -5.32
C ALA A 228 -12.46 -5.27 -6.35
N LEU A 229 -12.11 -6.46 -6.83
CA LEU A 229 -12.84 -7.12 -7.90
C LEU A 229 -14.20 -7.69 -7.45
N ASP A 230 -14.48 -7.70 -6.16
CA ASP A 230 -15.83 -7.95 -5.63
C ASP A 230 -16.79 -6.77 -5.89
N HIS A 231 -16.26 -5.59 -6.22
CA HIS A 231 -17.01 -4.35 -6.30
C HIS A 231 -16.91 -3.64 -7.65
N VAL A 232 -15.74 -3.74 -8.31
CA VAL A 232 -15.44 -3.04 -9.56
C VAL A 232 -14.61 -3.93 -10.48
N SER A 233 -14.67 -3.70 -11.80
CA SER A 233 -13.75 -4.37 -12.73
C SER A 233 -12.34 -3.79 -12.58
N PHE A 234 -11.30 -4.55 -13.01
CA PHE A 234 -9.92 -4.06 -12.95
C PHE A 234 -9.74 -2.73 -13.72
N THR A 235 -10.35 -2.61 -14.90
CA THR A 235 -10.31 -1.36 -15.68
C THR A 235 -10.92 -0.19 -14.92
N GLN A 236 -11.98 -0.41 -14.14
CA GLN A 236 -12.60 0.62 -13.31
C GLN A 236 -11.71 1.10 -12.15
N THR A 237 -10.70 0.35 -11.76
CA THR A 237 -9.70 0.84 -10.79
C THR A 237 -8.74 1.87 -11.39
N ILE A 238 -8.58 1.88 -12.72
CA ILE A 238 -7.69 2.79 -13.46
C ILE A 238 -8.45 4.01 -13.98
N ALA A 239 -9.68 3.79 -14.46
CA ALA A 239 -10.47 4.80 -15.17
C ALA A 239 -10.55 6.17 -14.48
N PRO A 240 -10.76 6.28 -13.15
CA PRO A 240 -10.85 7.58 -12.49
C PRO A 240 -9.57 8.43 -12.56
N PHE A 241 -8.44 7.82 -12.91
CA PHE A 241 -7.12 8.45 -12.96
C PHE A 241 -6.57 8.59 -14.39
N ALA A 242 -7.19 7.92 -15.35
CA ALA A 242 -6.76 7.93 -16.77
C ALA A 242 -6.95 9.30 -17.44
N ASP A 243 -8.00 10.03 -17.05
CA ASP A 243 -8.37 11.32 -17.63
C ASP A 243 -7.64 12.51 -17.00
N MET A 244 -6.72 12.24 -16.08
CA MET A 244 -5.84 13.27 -15.54
C MET A 244 -4.83 13.72 -16.60
N SER A 245 -4.28 14.93 -16.47
CA SER A 245 -3.28 15.44 -17.44
C SER A 245 -2.12 14.45 -17.60
N SER A 246 -1.52 14.38 -18.80
CA SER A 246 -0.54 13.35 -19.20
C SER A 246 0.68 13.25 -18.25
N SER A 247 1.15 14.36 -17.67
CA SER A 247 2.26 14.35 -16.70
C SER A 247 1.84 13.76 -15.35
N LEU A 248 0.61 14.01 -14.90
CA LEU A 248 0.01 13.42 -13.71
C LEU A 248 -0.10 11.91 -13.87
N THR A 249 -0.59 11.48 -15.01
CA THR A 249 -0.87 10.07 -15.31
C THR A 249 0.41 9.24 -15.26
N SER A 250 1.51 9.68 -15.86
CA SER A 250 2.77 8.92 -15.89
C SER A 250 3.44 8.79 -14.51
N ASP A 251 3.43 9.85 -13.70
CA ASP A 251 4.02 9.79 -12.35
C ASP A 251 3.20 8.87 -11.43
N VAL A 252 1.89 9.09 -11.36
CA VAL A 252 0.99 8.36 -10.47
C VAL A 252 0.86 6.88 -10.86
N LEU A 253 0.70 6.61 -12.16
CA LEU A 253 0.46 5.25 -12.65
C LEU A 253 1.75 4.42 -12.82
N ALA A 254 2.95 5.03 -12.84
CA ALA A 254 4.17 4.29 -13.15
C ALA A 254 5.41 4.76 -12.39
N ASN A 255 5.83 6.03 -12.58
CA ASN A 255 7.19 6.45 -12.24
C ASN A 255 7.44 6.49 -10.73
N ASN A 256 6.44 6.88 -9.94
CA ASN A 256 6.59 7.04 -8.50
C ASN A 256 6.93 5.71 -7.81
N LEU A 257 6.19 4.63 -8.14
CA LEU A 257 6.49 3.32 -7.58
C LEU A 257 7.89 2.84 -8.01
N THR A 258 8.24 2.97 -9.30
CA THR A 258 9.59 2.62 -9.78
C THR A 258 10.67 3.36 -8.97
N ARG A 259 10.46 4.65 -8.71
CA ARG A 259 11.42 5.51 -8.02
C ARG A 259 11.66 5.06 -6.58
N ILE A 260 10.60 4.71 -5.84
CA ILE A 260 10.73 4.28 -4.44
C ILE A 260 11.29 2.87 -4.33
N LEU A 261 10.91 1.93 -5.22
CA LEU A 261 11.45 0.57 -5.22
C LEU A 261 12.97 0.55 -5.41
N LYS A 262 13.51 1.43 -6.25
CA LYS A 262 14.98 1.55 -6.48
C LYS A 262 15.74 2.09 -5.26
N ARG A 263 15.08 2.68 -4.28
CA ARG A 263 15.73 3.28 -3.09
C ARG A 263 15.91 2.30 -1.95
N VAL A 264 15.14 1.20 -1.93
CA VAL A 264 15.22 0.19 -0.88
C VAL A 264 16.61 -0.47 -0.91
N ARG A 265 17.20 -0.64 0.27
CA ARG A 265 18.52 -1.27 0.45
C ARG A 265 18.32 -2.69 0.94
N PHE A 266 18.78 -3.65 0.18
CA PHE A 266 18.82 -5.05 0.60
C PHE A 266 20.13 -5.35 1.30
N LEU A 267 20.07 -6.19 2.33
CA LEU A 267 21.29 -6.78 2.89
C LEU A 267 21.88 -7.66 1.79
N THR A 268 23.06 -7.33 1.29
CA THR A 268 23.82 -8.23 0.44
C THR A 268 24.05 -9.50 1.25
N PRO A 269 23.78 -10.70 0.74
CA PRO A 269 24.21 -11.93 1.40
C PRO A 269 25.74 -11.84 1.57
N ARG A 270 26.22 -11.96 2.81
CA ARG A 270 27.64 -12.11 3.11
C ARG A 270 28.13 -13.46 2.66
#